data_191df04b253c4e6bd4e868ad149f7280
#
_entry.id   191df04b253c4e6bd4e868ad149f7280
#
_cell.length_a   1.000
_cell.length_b   1.000
_cell.length_c   1.000
_cell.angle_alpha   90.00
_cell.angle_beta   90.00
_cell.angle_gamma   90.00
#
_symmetry.space_group_name_H-M   'P 1'
#
loop_
_entity.id
_entity.type
_entity.pdbx_description
1 polymer ?
#
loop_
_entity_poly.entity_id
_entity_poly.type
_entity_poly.pdbx_seq_one_letter_code
_entity_poly.pdbx_strand_id
1 'polypeptide(L)'
;MDTSDEKYTLLYIYILLAIACIALPVKATEQAPEQTEVADSTTTSHYIHQIAIDAMPGLILHTNEFLRGSNPEVRTMNHNMGIRLKYAFSAPEQSWEAQIFRDAYQGIGIGYNDFNHQLGNPLSVFLLQGARIASLSNHLSLNYEWNLGLAFGWHPYNEESNPDNKVIGSKVTAYIGLDFYLRWILSRHVDLNIGIGAAHYSNGNTQYPNLGLNTAFVNIGAAYYIGRKSDHLLYRHQTVSPVSHNITYDLIMYGAWRQRGGYEDGYPFLLEGKTAVVGFNFNPMYRLNHWLKLGASLDGTYDRTANLYYDVDYIDPKYNDQYRRPSTAKQMTLGMSARAEFTMPYFAINFGIGKNFLNTEGEFGGMYEVLALKINITQRSLLHIGYSLNNFHTPKHLMLGVGWRFGKISTNHSKR
;
A
#
# COMPACT_ATOMS: atom_id res chain seq x y z
N MET A 1 23.65 -19.02 9.01
CA MET A 1 23.07 -18.20 7.92
C MET A 1 21.84 -18.95 7.43
N ASP A 2 20.67 -18.48 7.80
CA ASP A 2 19.44 -19.27 7.65
C ASP A 2 18.92 -19.16 6.21
N THR A 3 18.88 -20.30 5.48
CA THR A 3 18.44 -20.40 4.09
C THR A 3 16.95 -20.06 3.89
N SER A 4 16.20 -19.89 4.97
CA SER A 4 14.78 -19.49 4.95
C SER A 4 14.61 -18.01 4.60
N ASP A 5 15.46 -17.13 5.13
CA ASP A 5 15.38 -15.68 4.92
C ASP A 5 15.71 -15.28 3.48
N GLU A 6 16.63 -15.98 2.81
CA GLU A 6 16.93 -15.76 1.38
C GLU A 6 15.75 -16.11 0.48
N LYS A 7 15.05 -17.21 0.76
CA LYS A 7 13.87 -17.61 -0.04
C LYS A 7 12.73 -16.59 0.04
N TYR A 8 12.47 -16.03 1.22
CA TYR A 8 11.42 -15.01 1.38
C TYR A 8 11.84 -13.68 0.76
N THR A 9 13.10 -13.29 0.87
CA THR A 9 13.63 -12.09 0.19
C THR A 9 13.50 -12.21 -1.33
N LEU A 10 13.84 -13.36 -1.91
CA LEU A 10 13.63 -13.61 -3.33
C LEU A 10 12.15 -13.58 -3.73
N LEU A 11 11.26 -14.14 -2.92
CA LEU A 11 9.81 -14.07 -3.17
C LEU A 11 9.30 -12.63 -3.19
N TYR A 12 9.75 -11.77 -2.26
CA TYR A 12 9.41 -10.34 -2.25
C TYR A 12 9.93 -9.63 -3.51
N ILE A 13 11.15 -9.94 -3.93
CA ILE A 13 11.75 -9.37 -5.15
C ILE A 13 10.95 -9.81 -6.38
N TYR A 14 10.54 -11.09 -6.49
CA TYR A 14 9.70 -11.56 -7.59
C TYR A 14 8.31 -10.91 -7.60
N ILE A 15 7.70 -10.73 -6.45
CA ILE A 15 6.41 -10.01 -6.32
C ILE A 15 6.57 -8.57 -6.79
N LEU A 16 7.63 -7.87 -6.40
CA LEU A 16 7.90 -6.50 -6.84
C LEU A 16 8.22 -6.42 -8.33
N LEU A 17 8.99 -7.34 -8.86
CA LEU A 17 9.27 -7.40 -10.30
C LEU A 17 8.00 -7.67 -11.10
N ALA A 18 7.14 -8.57 -10.62
CA ALA A 18 5.83 -8.80 -11.23
C ALA A 18 4.94 -7.55 -11.19
N ILE A 19 4.93 -6.84 -10.06
CA ILE A 19 4.21 -5.58 -9.89
C ILE A 19 4.80 -4.49 -10.80
N ALA A 20 6.11 -4.37 -10.89
CA ALA A 20 6.80 -3.42 -11.78
C ALA A 20 6.51 -3.69 -13.26
N CYS A 21 6.46 -4.97 -13.68
CA CYS A 21 6.08 -5.36 -15.04
C CYS A 21 4.62 -4.98 -15.38
N ILE A 22 3.73 -4.98 -14.38
CA ILE A 22 2.31 -4.59 -14.54
C ILE A 22 2.17 -3.06 -14.63
N ALA A 23 3.07 -2.31 -13.99
CA ALA A 23 3.06 -0.85 -13.99
C ALA A 23 3.55 -0.24 -15.33
N LEU A 24 4.21 -1.02 -16.18
CA LEU A 24 4.60 -0.57 -17.52
C LEU A 24 3.37 -0.53 -18.44
N PRO A 25 3.24 0.47 -19.32
CA PRO A 25 2.12 0.54 -20.24
C PRO A 25 2.16 -0.66 -21.19
N VAL A 26 1.29 -1.65 -20.94
CA VAL A 26 1.07 -2.75 -21.88
C VAL A 26 0.42 -2.14 -23.10
N LYS A 27 1.12 -2.13 -24.25
CA LYS A 27 0.51 -1.86 -25.53
C LYS A 27 -0.53 -2.94 -25.77
N ALA A 28 -1.81 -2.59 -25.63
CA ALA A 28 -2.87 -3.43 -26.13
C ALA A 28 -2.65 -3.55 -27.65
N THR A 29 -2.38 -4.74 -28.13
CA THR A 29 -2.32 -5.05 -29.56
C THR A 29 -3.76 -4.99 -30.06
N GLU A 30 -4.17 -3.86 -30.59
CA GLU A 30 -5.42 -3.66 -31.29
C GLU A 30 -5.27 -4.32 -32.67
N GLN A 31 -5.98 -5.41 -32.91
CA GLN A 31 -6.29 -5.84 -34.27
C GLN A 31 -7.32 -4.85 -34.82
N ALA A 32 -6.87 -4.02 -35.74
CA ALA A 32 -7.71 -3.07 -36.46
C ALA A 32 -8.67 -3.83 -37.39
N PRO A 33 -9.97 -3.52 -37.42
CA PRO A 33 -10.81 -3.81 -38.56
C PRO A 33 -10.48 -2.82 -39.69
N GLU A 34 -10.30 -3.34 -40.86
CA GLU A 34 -10.12 -2.65 -42.11
C GLU A 34 -11.25 -1.61 -42.32
N GLN A 35 -10.90 -0.31 -42.29
CA GLN A 35 -11.84 0.76 -42.60
C GLN A 35 -11.24 1.69 -43.66
N THR A 36 -12.07 1.92 -44.64
CA THR A 36 -12.02 2.81 -45.77
C THR A 36 -11.52 4.22 -45.38
N GLU A 37 -10.56 4.71 -46.15
CA GLU A 37 -9.94 6.05 -46.03
C GLU A 37 -10.99 7.16 -46.02
N VAL A 38 -11.02 7.88 -44.89
CA VAL A 38 -11.35 9.31 -44.84
C VAL A 38 -10.18 10.00 -44.17
N ALA A 39 -9.48 10.84 -44.92
CA ALA A 39 -8.36 11.61 -44.44
C ALA A 39 -8.80 12.55 -43.31
N ASP A 40 -8.52 12.17 -42.06
CA ASP A 40 -8.59 13.04 -40.91
C ASP A 40 -7.27 12.95 -40.14
N SER A 41 -6.73 14.10 -39.77
CA SER A 41 -5.44 14.23 -39.13
C SER A 41 -5.44 13.50 -37.79
N THR A 42 -5.02 12.26 -37.76
CA THR A 42 -4.83 11.46 -36.54
C THR A 42 -3.68 12.04 -35.73
N THR A 43 -3.96 12.99 -34.86
CA THR A 43 -3.07 13.32 -33.75
C THR A 43 -3.03 12.12 -32.82
N THR A 44 -2.02 11.27 -32.98
CA THR A 44 -1.75 10.19 -32.03
C THR A 44 -1.60 10.79 -30.65
N SER A 45 -2.55 10.50 -29.78
CA SER A 45 -2.56 11.01 -28.40
C SER A 45 -1.61 10.14 -27.59
N HIS A 46 -0.44 10.67 -27.24
CA HIS A 46 0.59 9.95 -26.48
C HIS A 46 0.43 10.20 -24.98
N TYR A 47 0.78 9.18 -24.17
CA TYR A 47 0.92 9.34 -22.72
C TYR A 47 1.94 10.44 -22.40
N ILE A 48 1.70 11.13 -21.27
CA ILE A 48 2.62 12.10 -20.71
C ILE A 48 3.50 11.37 -19.71
N HIS A 49 4.80 11.45 -19.88
CA HIS A 49 5.77 10.84 -18.98
C HIS A 49 6.40 11.90 -18.09
N GLN A 50 6.74 11.55 -16.87
CA GLN A 50 7.47 12.42 -15.95
C GLN A 50 8.59 11.68 -15.24
N ILE A 51 9.70 12.37 -15.03
CA ILE A 51 10.80 11.98 -14.17
C ILE A 51 10.89 13.03 -13.09
N ALA A 52 10.88 12.61 -11.82
CA ALA A 52 10.91 13.57 -10.71
C ALA A 52 11.95 13.14 -9.67
N ILE A 53 12.51 14.15 -9.01
CA ILE A 53 13.42 14.01 -7.88
C ILE A 53 12.87 14.80 -6.72
N ASP A 54 12.86 14.20 -5.52
CA ASP A 54 12.43 14.83 -4.27
C ASP A 54 13.52 14.72 -3.22
N ALA A 55 13.75 15.78 -2.45
CA ALA A 55 14.47 15.79 -1.19
C ALA A 55 13.47 15.83 -0.03
N MET A 56 13.71 15.01 1.01
CA MET A 56 12.77 14.81 2.11
C MET A 56 13.49 14.94 3.46
N PRO A 57 13.85 16.17 3.89
CA PRO A 57 14.23 16.39 5.28
C PRO A 57 13.05 16.07 6.20
N GLY A 58 13.28 15.24 7.21
CA GLY A 58 12.20 14.71 8.01
C GLY A 58 12.52 14.53 9.49
N LEU A 59 11.48 14.19 10.22
CA LEU A 59 11.50 13.88 11.64
C LEU A 59 11.09 12.44 11.87
N ILE A 60 11.78 11.75 12.75
CA ILE A 60 11.41 10.43 13.24
C ILE A 60 10.41 10.63 14.39
N LEU A 61 9.25 9.98 14.30
CA LEU A 61 8.24 10.04 15.35
C LEU A 61 8.59 9.01 16.43
N HIS A 62 8.73 9.47 17.68
CA HIS A 62 9.16 8.64 18.80
C HIS A 62 8.02 7.78 19.35
N THR A 63 7.68 6.73 18.64
CA THR A 63 6.64 5.76 19.02
C THR A 63 7.17 4.66 19.97
N ASN A 64 8.49 4.64 20.24
CA ASN A 64 9.14 3.60 21.02
C ASN A 64 10.33 4.18 21.83
N GLU A 65 10.67 3.54 22.96
CA GLU A 65 11.76 3.96 23.84
C GLU A 65 13.13 3.89 23.16
N PHE A 66 13.38 2.92 22.26
CA PHE A 66 14.59 2.83 21.46
C PHE A 66 14.85 4.14 20.67
N LEU A 67 13.80 4.72 20.09
CA LEU A 67 13.90 5.99 19.37
C LEU A 67 14.06 7.19 20.31
N ARG A 68 13.65 7.06 21.58
CA ARG A 68 13.79 8.10 22.62
C ARG A 68 15.13 8.13 23.33
N GLY A 69 16.00 7.14 23.04
CA GLY A 69 17.33 7.08 23.62
C GLY A 69 17.62 5.86 24.47
N SER A 70 16.67 4.92 24.66
CA SER A 70 16.95 3.60 25.21
C SER A 70 17.62 2.72 24.16
N ASN A 71 18.82 3.09 23.74
CA ASN A 71 19.61 2.48 22.70
C ASN A 71 21.10 2.53 23.07
N PRO A 72 22.00 1.78 22.41
CA PRO A 72 23.42 1.71 22.76
C PRO A 72 24.13 3.05 22.77
N GLU A 73 23.68 4.05 22.02
CA GLU A 73 24.27 5.40 22.01
C GLU A 73 23.69 6.35 23.05
N VAL A 74 22.61 5.92 23.76
CA VAL A 74 21.90 6.77 24.73
C VAL A 74 21.49 8.12 24.09
N ARG A 75 21.06 8.10 22.81
CA ARG A 75 20.74 9.29 22.02
C ARG A 75 19.37 9.15 21.35
N THR A 76 18.58 10.23 21.41
CA THR A 76 17.31 10.33 20.72
C THR A 76 17.53 10.43 19.20
N MET A 77 16.76 9.65 18.43
CA MET A 77 16.79 9.68 16.97
C MET A 77 15.68 10.63 16.47
N ASN A 78 16.05 11.87 16.14
CA ASN A 78 15.08 12.93 15.84
C ASN A 78 14.85 13.14 14.35
N HIS A 79 15.89 13.01 13.53
CA HIS A 79 15.89 13.47 12.15
C HIS A 79 16.26 12.35 11.18
N ASN A 80 15.75 12.47 9.97
CA ASN A 80 16.18 11.70 8.82
C ASN A 80 16.30 12.60 7.60
N MET A 81 17.06 12.14 6.61
CA MET A 81 17.15 12.75 5.29
C MET A 81 16.84 11.71 4.24
N GLY A 82 15.86 12.00 3.41
CA GLY A 82 15.48 11.13 2.30
C GLY A 82 15.67 11.79 0.95
N ILE A 83 15.86 10.96 -0.07
CA ILE A 83 15.83 11.34 -1.49
C ILE A 83 15.01 10.31 -2.26
N ARG A 84 14.17 10.74 -3.20
CA ARG A 84 13.42 9.86 -4.09
C ARG A 84 13.68 10.22 -5.55
N LEU A 85 13.82 9.22 -6.40
CA LEU A 85 13.77 9.33 -7.84
C LEU A 85 12.54 8.57 -8.32
N LYS A 86 11.71 9.23 -9.14
CA LYS A 86 10.41 8.70 -9.58
C LYS A 86 10.29 8.78 -11.10
N TYR A 87 9.73 7.73 -11.67
CA TYR A 87 9.20 7.74 -13.04
C TYR A 87 7.70 7.48 -12.96
N ALA A 88 6.93 8.33 -13.65
CA ALA A 88 5.48 8.14 -13.73
C ALA A 88 4.96 8.52 -15.12
N PHE A 89 3.72 8.11 -15.36
CA PHE A 89 3.00 8.46 -16.59
C PHE A 89 1.55 8.80 -16.26
N SER A 90 0.98 9.66 -17.07
CA SER A 90 -0.43 10.06 -17.03
C SER A 90 -1.07 9.92 -18.40
N ALA A 91 -2.39 9.81 -18.40
CA ALA A 91 -3.16 9.77 -19.62
C ALA A 91 -2.97 11.07 -20.44
N PRO A 92 -3.14 11.01 -21.76
CA PRO A 92 -3.06 12.21 -22.62
C PRO A 92 -4.00 13.32 -22.14
N GLU A 93 -3.58 14.58 -22.27
CA GLU A 93 -4.28 15.76 -21.72
C GLU A 93 -5.77 15.85 -22.10
N GLN A 94 -6.15 15.38 -23.29
CA GLN A 94 -7.53 15.44 -23.77
C GLN A 94 -8.28 14.11 -23.61
N SER A 95 -7.67 13.11 -22.99
CA SER A 95 -8.30 11.81 -22.81
C SER A 95 -9.44 11.86 -21.78
N TRP A 96 -10.32 10.91 -21.90
CA TRP A 96 -11.41 10.68 -20.96
C TRP A 96 -10.91 10.41 -19.53
N GLU A 97 -9.84 9.63 -19.39
CA GLU A 97 -9.21 9.32 -18.10
C GLU A 97 -8.66 10.57 -17.41
N ALA A 98 -7.95 11.41 -18.15
CA ALA A 98 -7.38 12.64 -17.61
C ALA A 98 -8.46 13.64 -17.14
N GLN A 99 -9.65 13.61 -17.74
CA GLN A 99 -10.78 14.45 -17.34
C GLN A 99 -11.42 13.97 -16.03
N ILE A 100 -11.61 12.65 -15.89
CA ILE A 100 -12.25 12.06 -14.70
C ILE A 100 -11.31 12.09 -13.52
N PHE A 101 -10.06 11.67 -13.71
CA PHE A 101 -9.11 11.47 -12.62
C PHE A 101 -8.19 12.68 -12.35
N ARG A 102 -8.52 13.86 -12.89
CA ARG A 102 -7.88 15.14 -12.58
C ARG A 102 -6.35 15.08 -12.65
N ASP A 103 -5.81 14.76 -13.83
CA ASP A 103 -4.38 14.63 -14.09
C ASP A 103 -3.69 13.55 -13.23
N ALA A 104 -4.42 12.46 -12.91
CA ALA A 104 -3.85 11.34 -12.21
C ALA A 104 -2.65 10.78 -12.97
N TYR A 105 -1.60 10.48 -12.23
CA TYR A 105 -0.41 9.83 -12.73
C TYR A 105 -0.08 8.62 -11.85
N GLN A 106 0.60 7.65 -12.41
CA GLN A 106 1.05 6.45 -11.72
C GLN A 106 2.41 6.02 -12.23
N GLY A 107 3.15 5.31 -11.40
CA GLY A 107 4.49 4.90 -11.77
C GLY A 107 5.23 4.12 -10.69
N ILE A 108 6.54 4.19 -10.76
CA ILE A 108 7.47 3.53 -9.86
C ILE A 108 8.50 4.54 -9.35
N GLY A 109 9.03 4.26 -8.17
CA GLY A 109 10.10 5.08 -7.60
C GLY A 109 11.10 4.24 -6.82
N ILE A 110 12.26 4.83 -6.64
CA ILE A 110 13.27 4.38 -5.70
C ILE A 110 13.53 5.50 -4.70
N GLY A 111 13.76 5.16 -3.46
CA GLY A 111 14.04 6.11 -2.39
C GLY A 111 15.16 5.61 -1.50
N TYR A 112 15.99 6.52 -1.04
CA TYR A 112 17.02 6.26 -0.04
C TYR A 112 16.74 7.13 1.17
N ASN A 113 16.85 6.57 2.37
CA ASN A 113 16.72 7.31 3.62
C ASN A 113 17.92 7.06 4.50
N ASP A 114 18.50 8.14 5.00
CA ASP A 114 19.50 8.13 6.04
C ASP A 114 18.80 8.39 7.38
N PHE A 115 18.65 7.33 8.19
CA PHE A 115 18.01 7.43 9.50
C PHE A 115 19.04 7.57 10.63
N ASN A 116 19.77 6.53 10.85
CA ASN A 116 20.81 6.38 11.86
C ASN A 116 21.41 4.99 11.68
N HIS A 117 22.71 4.83 11.94
CA HIS A 117 23.36 3.53 11.71
C HIS A 117 22.77 2.39 12.58
N GLN A 118 22.13 2.67 13.73
CA GLN A 118 21.46 1.66 14.56
C GLN A 118 20.16 1.14 13.90
N LEU A 119 19.50 1.96 13.08
CA LEU A 119 18.32 1.57 12.28
C LEU A 119 18.72 1.07 10.89
N GLY A 120 19.82 1.60 10.35
CA GLY A 120 20.25 1.40 8.97
C GLY A 120 19.76 2.47 8.02
N ASN A 121 20.24 2.41 6.78
CA ASN A 121 19.94 3.37 5.73
C ASN A 121 19.20 2.67 4.58
N PRO A 122 17.88 2.51 4.67
CA PRO A 122 17.13 1.68 3.73
C PRO A 122 16.98 2.32 2.35
N LEU A 123 17.10 1.47 1.34
CA LEU A 123 16.65 1.69 -0.02
C LEU A 123 15.22 1.19 -0.18
N SER A 124 14.32 2.02 -0.66
CA SER A 124 12.94 1.65 -0.95
C SER A 124 12.70 1.54 -2.45
N VAL A 125 11.90 0.56 -2.88
CA VAL A 125 11.34 0.46 -4.24
C VAL A 125 9.83 0.44 -4.10
N PHE A 126 9.13 1.31 -4.81
CA PHE A 126 7.70 1.51 -4.58
C PHE A 126 6.90 1.83 -5.85
N LEU A 127 5.64 1.48 -5.81
CA LEU A 127 4.60 2.00 -6.70
C LEU A 127 4.13 3.35 -6.18
N LEU A 128 3.78 4.24 -7.09
CA LEU A 128 3.21 5.54 -6.74
C LEU A 128 1.98 5.85 -7.59
N GLN A 129 1.08 6.64 -7.01
CA GLN A 129 -0.02 7.27 -7.72
C GLN A 129 -0.34 8.59 -7.04
N GLY A 130 -0.55 9.61 -7.85
CA GLY A 130 -0.99 10.91 -7.40
C GLY A 130 -2.03 11.52 -8.32
N ALA A 131 -2.70 12.55 -7.83
CA ALA A 131 -3.65 13.33 -8.61
C ALA A 131 -3.83 14.74 -8.02
N ARG A 132 -4.41 15.62 -8.81
CA ARG A 132 -4.77 16.96 -8.39
C ARG A 132 -6.01 16.96 -7.52
N ILE A 133 -5.92 17.56 -6.33
CA ILE A 133 -7.05 17.81 -5.43
C ILE A 133 -7.78 19.07 -5.87
N ALA A 134 -7.03 20.17 -6.03
CA ALA A 134 -7.58 21.48 -6.34
C ALA A 134 -6.64 22.31 -7.21
N SER A 135 -7.19 23.17 -8.06
CA SER A 135 -6.47 24.22 -8.78
C SER A 135 -6.56 25.51 -7.98
N LEU A 136 -5.41 26.09 -7.64
CA LEU A 136 -5.32 27.35 -6.89
C LEU A 136 -5.14 28.54 -7.84
N SER A 137 -4.46 28.33 -8.98
CA SER A 137 -4.34 29.27 -10.08
C SER A 137 -4.10 28.50 -11.38
N ASN A 138 -3.87 29.20 -12.50
CA ASN A 138 -3.55 28.56 -13.78
C ASN A 138 -2.23 27.77 -13.75
N HIS A 139 -1.34 28.06 -12.81
CA HIS A 139 -0.02 27.40 -12.72
C HIS A 139 0.22 26.71 -11.39
N LEU A 140 -0.69 26.86 -10.42
CA LEU A 140 -0.52 26.32 -9.07
C LEU A 140 -1.67 25.39 -8.70
N SER A 141 -1.34 24.19 -8.21
CA SER A 141 -2.32 23.20 -7.77
C SER A 141 -1.92 22.54 -6.46
N LEU A 142 -2.92 22.11 -5.68
CA LEU A 142 -2.76 21.21 -4.56
C LEU A 142 -2.96 19.78 -5.06
N ASN A 143 -2.02 18.91 -4.70
CA ASN A 143 -1.99 17.50 -5.14
C ASN A 143 -1.75 16.57 -3.95
N TYR A 144 -2.03 15.28 -4.16
CA TYR A 144 -1.60 14.20 -3.27
C TYR A 144 -0.80 13.16 -4.07
N GLU A 145 0.03 12.41 -3.37
CA GLU A 145 0.70 11.22 -3.88
C GLU A 145 0.78 10.18 -2.75
N TRP A 146 0.42 8.94 -3.04
CA TRP A 146 0.68 7.83 -2.16
C TRP A 146 1.72 6.90 -2.77
N ASN A 147 2.47 6.22 -1.90
CA ASN A 147 3.52 5.29 -2.25
C ASN A 147 3.33 3.99 -1.48
N LEU A 148 3.49 2.85 -2.15
CA LEU A 148 3.48 1.53 -1.54
C LEU A 148 4.60 0.68 -2.12
N GLY A 149 5.44 0.11 -1.27
CA GLY A 149 6.57 -0.69 -1.72
C GLY A 149 7.26 -1.45 -0.60
N LEU A 150 8.51 -1.80 -0.85
CA LEU A 150 9.39 -2.47 0.10
C LEU A 150 10.64 -1.65 0.34
N ALA A 151 11.17 -1.71 1.56
CA ALA A 151 12.41 -1.07 1.97
C ALA A 151 13.41 -2.12 2.49
N PHE A 152 14.66 -2.00 2.07
CA PHE A 152 15.76 -2.93 2.29
C PHE A 152 16.96 -2.19 2.88
N GLY A 153 17.83 -2.87 3.63
CA GLY A 153 19.05 -2.24 4.19
C GLY A 153 18.89 -1.80 5.63
N TRP A 154 17.93 -2.39 6.33
CA TRP A 154 17.73 -2.22 7.76
C TRP A 154 18.79 -2.96 8.59
N HIS A 155 19.09 -2.42 9.77
CA HIS A 155 19.75 -3.14 10.86
C HIS A 155 18.66 -3.62 11.84
N PRO A 156 18.06 -4.79 11.62
CA PRO A 156 16.92 -5.24 12.41
C PRO A 156 17.34 -5.65 13.82
N TYR A 157 16.32 -5.91 14.66
CA TYR A 157 16.51 -6.57 15.94
C TYR A 157 17.34 -7.84 15.80
N ASN A 158 18.30 -7.97 16.70
CA ASN A 158 19.12 -9.16 16.87
C ASN A 158 19.52 -9.25 18.35
N GLU A 159 19.34 -10.40 18.97
CA GLU A 159 19.58 -10.58 20.41
C GLU A 159 21.01 -10.26 20.84
N GLU A 160 21.99 -10.48 19.96
CA GLU A 160 23.40 -10.26 20.26
C GLU A 160 23.90 -8.87 19.83
N SER A 161 23.53 -8.42 18.64
CA SER A 161 24.12 -7.22 18.01
C SER A 161 23.24 -5.97 18.04
N ASN A 162 21.90 -6.10 18.18
CA ASN A 162 20.96 -4.97 18.22
C ASN A 162 19.69 -5.30 19.06
N PRO A 163 19.86 -5.67 20.35
CA PRO A 163 18.77 -6.18 21.20
C PRO A 163 17.72 -5.12 21.55
N ASP A 164 18.07 -3.84 21.49
CA ASP A 164 17.20 -2.73 21.87
C ASP A 164 16.26 -2.29 20.72
N ASN A 165 16.58 -2.68 19.47
CA ASN A 165 15.78 -2.30 18.32
C ASN A 165 14.45 -3.08 18.26
N LYS A 166 13.43 -2.64 18.99
CA LYS A 166 12.09 -3.21 18.92
C LYS A 166 11.25 -2.64 17.75
N VAL A 167 11.80 -1.69 17.00
CA VAL A 167 11.11 -0.99 15.92
C VAL A 167 11.09 -1.81 14.63
N ILE A 168 12.26 -2.32 14.23
CA ILE A 168 12.47 -3.07 12.99
C ILE A 168 12.96 -4.48 13.31
N GLY A 169 12.14 -5.49 13.05
CA GLY A 169 12.48 -6.88 13.32
C GLY A 169 12.92 -7.68 12.09
N SER A 170 12.96 -7.08 10.90
CA SER A 170 13.30 -7.79 9.67
C SER A 170 14.16 -6.95 8.73
N LYS A 171 14.96 -7.62 7.87
CA LYS A 171 15.80 -6.97 6.85
C LYS A 171 14.99 -6.27 5.76
N VAL A 172 13.72 -6.66 5.59
CA VAL A 172 12.80 -6.12 4.60
C VAL A 172 11.52 -5.67 5.30
N THR A 173 11.07 -4.45 5.01
CA THR A 173 9.79 -3.92 5.50
C THR A 173 8.91 -3.48 4.34
N ALA A 174 7.61 -3.40 4.56
CA ALA A 174 6.76 -2.58 3.72
C ALA A 174 7.14 -1.10 3.91
N TYR A 175 6.97 -0.33 2.85
CA TYR A 175 7.06 1.13 2.81
C TYR A 175 5.72 1.68 2.36
N ILE A 176 5.11 2.54 3.18
CA ILE A 176 3.86 3.23 2.88
C ILE A 176 4.12 4.72 3.04
N GLY A 177 3.86 5.51 2.02
CA GLY A 177 4.01 6.96 2.03
C GLY A 177 2.74 7.67 1.59
N LEU A 178 2.53 8.87 2.13
CA LEU A 178 1.48 9.79 1.73
C LEU A 178 2.01 11.21 1.76
N ASP A 179 1.87 11.92 0.65
CA ASP A 179 2.31 13.30 0.47
C ASP A 179 1.13 14.17 0.08
N PHE A 180 1.12 15.41 0.58
CA PHE A 180 0.30 16.52 0.10
C PHE A 180 1.22 17.66 -0.30
N TYR A 181 1.12 18.14 -1.55
CA TYR A 181 2.07 19.10 -2.07
C TYR A 181 1.44 20.12 -3.01
N LEU A 182 2.03 21.30 -3.03
CA LEU A 182 1.79 22.32 -4.03
C LEU A 182 2.68 22.03 -5.24
N ARG A 183 2.08 21.98 -6.42
CA ARG A 183 2.76 21.84 -7.70
C ARG A 183 2.68 23.17 -8.43
N TRP A 184 3.82 23.73 -8.76
CA TRP A 184 3.95 24.95 -9.54
C TRP A 184 4.48 24.63 -10.93
N ILE A 185 3.68 24.89 -11.98
CA ILE A 185 4.05 24.71 -13.38
C ILE A 185 4.90 25.89 -13.81
N LEU A 186 6.20 25.68 -14.06
CA LEU A 186 7.12 26.69 -14.56
C LEU A 186 7.11 26.76 -16.09
N SER A 187 6.93 25.63 -16.75
CA SER A 187 6.88 25.50 -18.21
C SER A 187 6.19 24.21 -18.60
N ARG A 188 5.99 23.96 -19.88
CA ARG A 188 5.48 22.67 -20.36
C ARG A 188 6.36 21.46 -19.99
N HIS A 189 7.60 21.70 -19.59
CA HIS A 189 8.55 20.64 -19.27
C HIS A 189 8.91 20.53 -17.79
N VAL A 190 8.77 21.57 -16.99
CA VAL A 190 9.29 21.63 -15.64
C VAL A 190 8.22 22.10 -14.66
N ASP A 191 8.04 21.33 -13.59
CA ASP A 191 7.27 21.74 -12.41
C ASP A 191 8.17 21.69 -11.17
N LEU A 192 7.88 22.57 -10.21
CA LEU A 192 8.44 22.52 -8.85
C LEU A 192 7.35 22.07 -7.88
N ASN A 193 7.76 21.29 -6.90
CA ASN A 193 6.89 20.73 -5.87
C ASN A 193 7.41 21.10 -4.48
N ILE A 194 6.50 21.50 -3.59
CA ILE A 194 6.78 21.66 -2.16
C ILE A 194 5.58 21.17 -1.38
N GLY A 195 5.84 20.37 -0.35
CA GLY A 195 4.75 19.80 0.43
C GLY A 195 5.20 19.18 1.74
N ILE A 196 4.28 18.45 2.33
CA ILE A 196 4.49 17.68 3.56
C ILE A 196 4.04 16.25 3.31
N GLY A 197 4.67 15.32 4.01
CA GLY A 197 4.28 13.92 3.91
C GLY A 197 4.60 13.15 5.18
N ALA A 198 4.13 11.92 5.19
CA ALA A 198 4.42 10.94 6.22
C ALA A 198 4.77 9.59 5.59
N ALA A 199 5.60 8.81 6.25
CA ALA A 199 5.89 7.46 5.85
C ALA A 199 5.89 6.50 7.04
N HIS A 200 5.52 5.26 6.75
CA HIS A 200 5.49 4.15 7.69
C HIS A 200 6.30 2.97 7.14
N TYR A 201 7.11 2.37 8.01
CA TYR A 201 7.89 1.17 7.70
C TYR A 201 7.57 0.09 8.73
N SER A 202 7.13 -1.07 8.26
CA SER A 202 6.89 -2.23 9.13
C SER A 202 6.91 -3.52 8.33
N ASN A 203 7.12 -4.65 8.98
CA ASN A 203 7.07 -5.94 8.33
C ASN A 203 5.67 -6.60 8.38
N GLY A 204 4.65 -5.89 8.89
CA GLY A 204 3.29 -6.39 8.94
C GLY A 204 3.11 -7.61 9.86
N ASN A 205 3.87 -7.70 10.94
CA ASN A 205 3.89 -8.81 11.90
C ASN A 205 4.34 -10.17 11.32
N THR A 206 5.05 -10.15 10.20
CA THR A 206 5.66 -11.37 9.64
C THR A 206 6.87 -11.83 10.43
N GLN A 207 7.45 -10.95 11.24
CA GLN A 207 8.57 -11.22 12.14
C GLN A 207 8.51 -10.26 13.34
N TYR A 208 8.74 -10.78 14.55
CA TYR A 208 8.80 -10.00 15.78
C TYR A 208 10.26 -9.62 16.10
N PRO A 209 10.50 -8.42 16.72
CA PRO A 209 9.56 -7.35 17.04
C PRO A 209 9.17 -6.52 15.80
N ASN A 210 8.04 -5.81 15.85
CA ASN A 210 7.59 -4.96 14.75
C ASN A 210 6.72 -3.80 15.26
N LEU A 211 7.31 -2.87 16.01
CA LEU A 211 6.59 -1.66 16.44
C LEU A 211 6.44 -0.63 15.31
N GLY A 212 7.23 -0.81 14.24
CA GLY A 212 7.22 0.05 13.06
C GLY A 212 7.86 1.41 13.26
N LEU A 213 8.38 1.97 12.18
CA LEU A 213 8.98 3.31 12.13
C LEU A 213 8.05 4.26 11.41
N ASN A 214 7.75 5.39 12.04
CA ASN A 214 6.96 6.45 11.45
C ASN A 214 7.80 7.71 11.29
N THR A 215 7.66 8.39 10.14
CA THR A 215 8.32 9.66 9.86
C THR A 215 7.34 10.68 9.32
N ALA A 216 7.63 11.96 9.59
CA ALA A 216 6.99 13.09 8.93
C ALA A 216 8.09 13.91 8.25
N PHE A 217 7.83 14.44 7.04
CA PHE A 217 8.84 15.13 6.28
C PHE A 217 8.26 16.30 5.48
N VAL A 218 9.13 17.25 5.11
CA VAL A 218 8.88 18.21 4.06
C VAL A 218 9.36 17.58 2.75
N ASN A 219 8.56 17.72 1.69
CA ASN A 219 8.91 17.28 0.34
C ASN A 219 9.26 18.51 -0.50
N ILE A 220 10.46 18.54 -1.06
CA ILE A 220 10.92 19.59 -1.99
C ILE A 220 11.42 18.88 -3.25
N GLY A 221 10.79 19.14 -4.39
CA GLY A 221 11.10 18.38 -5.59
C GLY A 221 10.92 19.14 -6.89
N ALA A 222 11.41 18.52 -7.96
CA ALA A 222 11.22 18.96 -9.33
C ALA A 222 10.82 17.77 -10.21
N ALA A 223 9.96 18.04 -11.19
CA ALA A 223 9.51 17.06 -12.16
C ALA A 223 9.74 17.56 -13.58
N TYR A 224 10.32 16.71 -14.43
CA TYR A 224 10.50 16.94 -15.86
C TYR A 224 9.47 16.12 -16.65
N TYR A 225 8.75 16.78 -17.55
CA TYR A 225 7.68 16.21 -18.35
C TYR A 225 8.05 16.03 -19.81
N ILE A 226 7.71 14.87 -20.35
CA ILE A 226 7.87 14.50 -21.75
C ILE A 226 6.48 14.28 -22.34
N GLY A 227 6.17 14.93 -23.44
CA GLY A 227 4.88 14.79 -24.13
C GLY A 227 3.77 15.72 -23.63
N ARG A 228 3.99 16.49 -22.56
CA ARG A 228 3.06 17.54 -22.11
C ARG A 228 3.08 18.71 -23.09
N LYS A 229 1.89 19.15 -23.53
CA LYS A 229 1.73 20.24 -24.50
C LYS A 229 1.45 21.57 -23.80
N SER A 230 0.66 21.52 -22.71
CA SER A 230 0.25 22.73 -21.98
C SER A 230 1.28 23.15 -20.94
N ASP A 231 1.46 24.45 -20.77
CA ASP A 231 2.28 25.09 -19.73
C ASP A 231 1.45 25.64 -18.56
N HIS A 232 0.16 25.29 -18.52
CA HIS A 232 -0.79 25.70 -17.50
C HIS A 232 -1.78 24.58 -17.19
N LEU A 233 -2.52 24.71 -16.09
CA LEU A 233 -3.57 23.79 -15.70
C LEU A 233 -4.75 23.89 -16.66
N LEU A 234 -5.16 22.75 -17.21
CA LEU A 234 -6.35 22.71 -18.08
C LEU A 234 -7.61 22.68 -17.21
N TYR A 235 -8.46 23.70 -17.41
CA TYR A 235 -9.82 23.70 -16.88
C TYR A 235 -10.73 23.03 -17.92
N ARG A 236 -11.29 21.88 -17.55
CA ARG A 236 -12.07 21.06 -18.48
C ARG A 236 -13.56 21.20 -18.20
N HIS A 237 -14.27 21.73 -19.14
CA HIS A 237 -15.74 21.87 -19.13
C HIS A 237 -16.45 20.81 -19.98
N GLN A 238 -15.80 19.68 -20.25
CA GLN A 238 -16.47 18.65 -21.07
C GLN A 238 -17.46 17.86 -20.21
N THR A 239 -18.62 17.53 -20.81
CA THR A 239 -19.62 16.63 -20.25
C THR A 239 -19.01 15.25 -20.06
N VAL A 240 -18.74 14.90 -18.83
CA VAL A 240 -18.28 13.55 -18.46
C VAL A 240 -19.39 12.56 -18.75
N SER A 241 -19.07 11.43 -19.40
CA SER A 241 -20.03 10.37 -19.65
C SER A 241 -20.80 9.97 -18.40
N PRO A 242 -22.10 9.68 -18.49
CA PRO A 242 -22.91 9.28 -17.35
C PRO A 242 -22.29 8.09 -16.62
N VAL A 243 -22.34 8.12 -15.29
CA VAL A 243 -21.89 7.00 -14.46
C VAL A 243 -22.81 5.82 -14.67
N SER A 244 -22.27 4.66 -15.02
CA SER A 244 -23.04 3.43 -14.96
C SER A 244 -23.16 2.97 -13.51
N HIS A 245 -24.29 3.24 -12.89
CA HIS A 245 -24.63 2.80 -11.55
C HIS A 245 -24.90 1.29 -11.57
N ASN A 246 -23.90 0.51 -11.16
CA ASN A 246 -23.99 -0.96 -11.15
C ASN A 246 -23.33 -1.51 -9.88
N ILE A 247 -23.71 -2.73 -9.52
CA ILE A 247 -23.06 -3.49 -8.45
C ILE A 247 -22.07 -4.44 -9.10
N THR A 248 -20.86 -4.47 -8.54
CA THR A 248 -19.81 -5.47 -8.82
C THR A 248 -19.54 -6.26 -7.57
N TYR A 249 -19.15 -7.52 -7.71
CA TYR A 249 -18.86 -8.43 -6.61
C TYR A 249 -17.39 -8.85 -6.75
N ASP A 250 -16.55 -8.47 -5.79
CA ASP A 250 -15.17 -8.91 -5.73
C ASP A 250 -15.05 -10.04 -4.72
N LEU A 251 -14.61 -11.22 -5.16
CA LEU A 251 -14.19 -12.31 -4.28
C LEU A 251 -12.66 -12.30 -4.22
N ILE A 252 -12.12 -12.09 -3.02
CA ILE A 252 -10.69 -12.01 -2.76
C ILE A 252 -10.33 -13.17 -1.83
N MET A 253 -9.28 -13.92 -2.21
CA MET A 253 -8.64 -14.91 -1.36
C MET A 253 -7.26 -14.39 -0.99
N TYR A 254 -6.91 -14.38 0.29
CA TYR A 254 -5.63 -13.87 0.77
C TYR A 254 -4.97 -14.83 1.75
N GLY A 255 -3.66 -14.67 1.87
CA GLY A 255 -2.85 -15.37 2.86
C GLY A 255 -1.69 -14.52 3.31
N ALA A 256 -1.16 -14.84 4.48
CA ALA A 256 0.05 -14.29 5.04
C ALA A 256 0.67 -15.30 6.02
N TRP A 257 1.87 -15.01 6.44
CA TRP A 257 2.46 -15.64 7.62
C TRP A 257 2.65 -14.58 8.70
N ARG A 258 2.57 -15.03 9.95
CA ARG A 258 2.67 -14.19 11.13
C ARG A 258 3.57 -14.84 12.16
N GLN A 259 4.43 -14.06 12.79
CA GLN A 259 5.11 -14.44 14.01
C GLN A 259 4.46 -13.68 15.16
N ARG A 260 4.13 -14.39 16.22
CA ARG A 260 3.51 -13.81 17.40
C ARG A 260 4.54 -13.65 18.51
N GLY A 261 4.61 -12.47 19.07
CA GLY A 261 5.33 -12.14 20.28
C GLY A 261 4.61 -11.02 21.01
N GLY A 262 4.96 -10.77 22.25
CA GLY A 262 4.34 -9.76 23.09
C GLY A 262 4.84 -9.80 24.51
N TYR A 263 4.04 -9.22 25.40
CA TYR A 263 4.25 -9.29 26.85
C TYR A 263 3.00 -9.87 27.48
N GLU A 264 3.18 -10.80 28.40
CA GLU A 264 2.13 -11.38 29.20
C GLU A 264 2.57 -11.33 30.65
N ASP A 265 1.77 -10.71 31.51
CA ASP A 265 2.10 -10.42 32.90
C ASP A 265 3.45 -9.71 33.10
N GLY A 266 3.85 -8.86 32.13
CA GLY A 266 5.11 -8.12 32.13
C GLY A 266 6.32 -8.91 31.61
N TYR A 267 6.17 -10.18 31.25
CA TYR A 267 7.24 -11.00 30.68
C TYR A 267 7.14 -11.07 29.17
N PRO A 268 8.27 -10.87 28.44
CA PRO A 268 8.26 -11.01 26.99
C PRO A 268 8.09 -12.49 26.60
N PHE A 269 7.26 -12.74 25.60
CA PHE A 269 7.16 -14.04 24.97
C PHE A 269 7.33 -13.93 23.46
N LEU A 270 7.86 -14.96 22.85
CA LEU A 270 7.98 -15.11 21.41
C LEU A 270 7.66 -16.55 21.04
N LEU A 271 6.62 -16.74 20.26
CA LEU A 271 6.34 -18.06 19.69
C LEU A 271 7.32 -18.32 18.53
N GLU A 272 8.06 -19.42 18.65
CA GLU A 272 8.99 -19.82 17.59
C GLU A 272 8.24 -20.16 16.30
N GLY A 273 8.86 -19.76 15.18
CA GLY A 273 8.37 -20.04 13.85
C GLY A 273 7.30 -19.06 13.38
N LYS A 274 6.92 -19.23 12.13
CA LYS A 274 5.90 -18.42 11.45
C LYS A 274 4.67 -19.27 11.21
N THR A 275 3.49 -18.71 11.48
CA THR A 275 2.21 -19.39 11.31
C THR A 275 1.38 -18.76 10.20
N ALA A 276 0.58 -19.59 9.53
CA ALA A 276 -0.26 -19.12 8.45
C ALA A 276 -1.51 -18.39 8.96
N VAL A 277 -1.83 -17.31 8.28
CA VAL A 277 -3.13 -16.63 8.29
C VAL A 277 -3.69 -16.74 6.88
N VAL A 278 -4.93 -17.20 6.73
CA VAL A 278 -5.63 -17.28 5.44
C VAL A 278 -7.05 -16.76 5.59
N GLY A 279 -7.58 -16.19 4.52
CA GLY A 279 -8.94 -15.66 4.59
C GLY A 279 -9.51 -15.29 3.24
N PHE A 280 -10.73 -14.77 3.28
CA PHE A 280 -11.43 -14.25 2.12
C PHE A 280 -12.20 -12.97 2.45
N ASN A 281 -12.44 -12.17 1.40
CA ASN A 281 -13.39 -11.07 1.42
C ASN A 281 -14.34 -11.23 0.24
N PHE A 282 -15.64 -11.16 0.49
CA PHE A 282 -16.67 -11.08 -0.55
C PHE A 282 -17.31 -9.70 -0.52
N ASN A 283 -17.01 -8.87 -1.52
CA ASN A 283 -17.31 -7.45 -1.54
C ASN A 283 -18.37 -7.11 -2.61
N PRO A 284 -19.67 -7.04 -2.30
CA PRO A 284 -20.65 -6.34 -3.12
C PRO A 284 -20.43 -4.83 -3.04
N MET A 285 -20.07 -4.21 -4.19
CA MET A 285 -19.68 -2.80 -4.29
C MET A 285 -20.57 -2.06 -5.31
N TYR A 286 -21.29 -1.04 -4.87
CA TYR A 286 -22.10 -0.17 -5.71
C TYR A 286 -21.26 1.03 -6.20
N ARG A 287 -21.24 1.29 -7.50
CA ARG A 287 -20.55 2.43 -8.10
C ARG A 287 -21.36 3.70 -7.91
N LEU A 288 -20.87 4.59 -7.04
CA LEU A 288 -21.52 5.89 -6.77
C LEU A 288 -21.14 6.93 -7.83
N ASN A 289 -19.85 6.97 -8.21
CA ASN A 289 -19.35 7.81 -9.28
C ASN A 289 -18.15 7.14 -9.97
N HIS A 290 -17.40 7.85 -10.82
CA HIS A 290 -16.28 7.27 -11.56
C HIS A 290 -15.11 6.83 -10.67
N TRP A 291 -14.91 7.48 -9.52
CA TRP A 291 -13.77 7.27 -8.64
C TRP A 291 -14.15 6.68 -7.27
N LEU A 292 -15.45 6.57 -6.93
CA LEU A 292 -15.91 6.08 -5.63
C LEU A 292 -16.91 4.96 -5.78
N LYS A 293 -16.68 3.84 -5.10
CA LYS A 293 -17.63 2.78 -4.84
C LYS A 293 -17.86 2.63 -3.34
N LEU A 294 -19.09 2.36 -2.95
CA LEU A 294 -19.47 2.04 -1.58
C LEU A 294 -20.10 0.66 -1.54
N GLY A 295 -19.93 -0.05 -0.43
CA GLY A 295 -20.48 -1.38 -0.31
C GLY A 295 -20.28 -2.00 1.07
N ALA A 296 -20.39 -3.31 1.08
CA ALA A 296 -20.16 -4.13 2.26
C ALA A 296 -19.17 -5.27 1.92
N SER A 297 -18.73 -6.00 2.92
CA SER A 297 -17.97 -7.22 2.75
C SER A 297 -18.37 -8.26 3.79
N LEU A 298 -18.45 -9.52 3.36
CA LEU A 298 -18.37 -10.66 4.24
C LEU A 298 -16.91 -11.10 4.31
N ASP A 299 -16.33 -11.08 5.50
CA ASP A 299 -14.91 -11.30 5.74
C ASP A 299 -14.71 -12.55 6.59
N GLY A 300 -13.96 -13.52 6.09
CA GLY A 300 -13.58 -14.70 6.83
C GLY A 300 -12.06 -14.77 7.03
N THR A 301 -11.62 -15.12 8.24
CA THR A 301 -10.20 -15.27 8.57
C THR A 301 -9.97 -16.50 9.43
N TYR A 302 -8.94 -17.25 9.09
CA TYR A 302 -8.32 -18.26 9.93
C TYR A 302 -6.92 -17.78 10.31
N ASP A 303 -6.66 -17.67 11.62
CA ASP A 303 -5.34 -17.33 12.17
C ASP A 303 -4.93 -18.41 13.18
N ARG A 304 -3.91 -19.18 12.82
CA ARG A 304 -3.43 -20.29 13.64
C ARG A 304 -2.91 -19.86 15.01
N THR A 305 -2.59 -18.59 15.21
CA THR A 305 -2.15 -18.02 16.48
C THR A 305 -3.22 -17.31 17.26
N ALA A 306 -4.44 -17.22 16.72
CA ALA A 306 -5.53 -16.57 17.43
C ALA A 306 -5.98 -17.34 18.68
N ASN A 307 -6.31 -16.58 19.72
CA ASN A 307 -6.86 -17.08 20.98
C ASN A 307 -6.01 -18.15 21.67
N LEU A 308 -4.68 -18.08 21.51
CA LEU A 308 -3.76 -18.89 22.30
C LEU A 308 -3.92 -18.53 23.77
N TYR A 309 -3.80 -19.54 24.64
CA TYR A 309 -3.84 -19.33 26.09
C TYR A 309 -2.65 -20.00 26.78
N TYR A 310 -2.18 -19.37 27.83
CA TYR A 310 -1.10 -19.87 28.65
C TYR A 310 -1.64 -20.98 29.58
N ASP A 311 -0.91 -22.10 29.65
CA ASP A 311 -1.27 -23.25 30.47
C ASP A 311 0.01 -23.78 31.15
N VAL A 312 0.10 -23.60 32.46
CA VAL A 312 1.29 -23.95 33.26
C VAL A 312 1.63 -25.43 33.23
N ASP A 313 0.63 -26.27 32.99
CA ASP A 313 0.79 -27.73 32.95
C ASP A 313 1.06 -28.26 31.53
N TYR A 314 1.11 -27.36 30.54
CA TYR A 314 1.31 -27.74 29.17
C TYR A 314 2.61 -27.13 28.62
N ILE A 315 3.43 -27.97 27.98
CA ILE A 315 4.60 -27.54 27.23
C ILE A 315 4.45 -28.06 25.82
N ASP A 316 4.49 -27.16 24.81
CA ASP A 316 4.52 -27.57 23.41
C ASP A 316 5.93 -28.12 23.08
N PRO A 317 6.06 -29.42 22.76
CA PRO A 317 7.35 -30.03 22.49
C PRO A 317 8.11 -29.41 21.30
N LYS A 318 7.37 -28.78 20.39
CA LYS A 318 7.92 -28.15 19.20
C LYS A 318 8.52 -26.77 19.48
N TYR A 319 7.92 -26.04 20.41
CA TYR A 319 8.30 -24.65 20.71
C TYR A 319 8.88 -24.49 22.13
N ASN A 320 8.85 -25.54 22.95
CA ASN A 320 9.31 -25.52 24.33
C ASN A 320 8.67 -24.40 25.17
N ASP A 321 7.39 -24.09 24.89
CA ASP A 321 6.62 -23.07 25.57
C ASP A 321 5.30 -23.64 26.15
N GLN A 322 4.69 -22.87 27.02
CA GLN A 322 3.45 -23.26 27.74
C GLN A 322 2.17 -22.74 27.04
N TYR A 323 2.26 -22.29 25.79
CA TYR A 323 1.11 -21.82 25.04
C TYR A 323 0.34 -22.96 24.37
N ARG A 324 -0.93 -23.08 24.74
CA ARG A 324 -1.85 -24.07 24.18
C ARG A 324 -2.73 -23.44 23.10
N ARG A 325 -2.90 -24.19 22.03
CA ARG A 325 -3.79 -23.82 20.95
C ARG A 325 -5.22 -24.26 21.23
N PRO A 326 -6.21 -23.35 21.04
CA PRO A 326 -7.62 -23.75 21.13
C PRO A 326 -8.00 -24.61 19.91
N SER A 327 -9.26 -25.10 19.91
CA SER A 327 -9.79 -25.77 18.72
C SER A 327 -9.77 -24.90 17.50
N THR A 328 -9.61 -25.49 16.31
CA THR A 328 -9.58 -24.78 15.02
C THR A 328 -10.78 -23.84 14.83
N ALA A 329 -11.96 -24.25 15.34
CA ALA A 329 -13.15 -23.41 15.29
C ALA A 329 -12.98 -22.07 16.03
N LYS A 330 -12.23 -22.03 17.14
CA LYS A 330 -11.92 -20.80 17.89
C LYS A 330 -10.82 -19.94 17.22
N GLN A 331 -10.12 -20.50 16.23
CA GLN A 331 -9.11 -19.81 15.44
C GLN A 331 -9.66 -19.26 14.11
N MET A 332 -10.96 -19.42 13.87
CA MET A 332 -11.68 -18.91 12.70
C MET A 332 -12.67 -17.83 13.12
N THR A 333 -12.84 -16.83 12.27
CA THR A 333 -13.86 -15.79 12.46
C THR A 333 -14.58 -15.47 11.17
N LEU A 334 -15.83 -15.01 11.30
CA LEU A 334 -16.59 -14.36 10.26
C LEU A 334 -17.04 -12.99 10.76
N GLY A 335 -16.93 -11.99 9.88
CA GLY A 335 -17.34 -10.63 10.15
C GLY A 335 -17.99 -9.97 8.96
N MET A 336 -18.62 -8.85 9.22
CA MET A 336 -19.13 -7.96 8.17
C MET A 336 -18.50 -6.58 8.32
N SER A 337 -18.17 -5.96 7.18
CA SER A 337 -17.63 -4.60 7.15
C SER A 337 -18.33 -3.72 6.13
N ALA A 338 -18.44 -2.43 6.42
CA ALA A 338 -18.72 -1.42 5.44
C ALA A 338 -17.43 -1.13 4.64
N ARG A 339 -17.56 -0.90 3.34
CA ARG A 339 -16.44 -0.68 2.43
C ARG A 339 -16.59 0.60 1.64
N ALA A 340 -15.47 1.33 1.50
CA ALA A 340 -15.31 2.43 0.55
C ALA A 340 -14.10 2.13 -0.34
N GLU A 341 -14.27 2.25 -1.66
CA GLU A 341 -13.22 1.98 -2.64
C GLU A 341 -13.02 3.20 -3.54
N PHE A 342 -11.83 3.79 -3.45
CA PHE A 342 -11.38 4.88 -4.30
C PHE A 342 -10.67 4.30 -5.52
N THR A 343 -11.32 4.39 -6.68
CA THR A 343 -10.84 3.80 -7.93
C THR A 343 -10.03 4.83 -8.72
N MET A 344 -8.86 4.44 -9.17
CA MET A 344 -7.95 5.15 -10.06
C MET A 344 -7.78 4.32 -11.36
N PRO A 345 -7.09 4.82 -12.39
CA PRO A 345 -6.98 4.09 -13.66
C PRO A 345 -6.48 2.64 -13.52
N TYR A 346 -5.45 2.40 -12.70
CA TYR A 346 -4.83 1.08 -12.54
C TYR A 346 -4.98 0.50 -11.14
N PHE A 347 -5.25 1.35 -10.15
CA PHE A 347 -5.29 1.02 -8.73
C PHE A 347 -6.64 1.34 -8.14
N ALA A 348 -6.97 0.69 -7.05
CA ALA A 348 -8.03 1.12 -6.16
C ALA A 348 -7.58 0.97 -4.70
N ILE A 349 -7.86 1.97 -3.87
CA ILE A 349 -7.66 1.89 -2.42
C ILE A 349 -8.99 1.55 -1.79
N ASN A 350 -9.03 0.43 -1.06
CA ASN A 350 -10.22 -0.06 -0.38
C ASN A 350 -10.05 0.10 1.14
N PHE A 351 -10.99 0.79 1.76
CA PHE A 351 -11.10 0.93 3.21
C PHE A 351 -12.28 0.12 3.71
N GLY A 352 -12.10 -0.57 4.83
CA GLY A 352 -13.15 -1.33 5.48
C GLY A 352 -13.15 -1.09 6.98
N ILE A 353 -14.35 -1.01 7.55
CA ILE A 353 -14.58 -1.01 9.00
C ILE A 353 -15.66 -2.02 9.30
N GLY A 354 -15.38 -2.97 10.20
CA GLY A 354 -16.28 -4.07 10.46
C GLY A 354 -16.22 -4.60 11.87
N LYS A 355 -17.07 -5.60 12.09
CA LYS A 355 -17.14 -6.34 13.34
C LYS A 355 -17.36 -7.82 13.05
N ASN A 356 -16.67 -8.67 13.80
CA ASN A 356 -16.92 -10.11 13.76
C ASN A 356 -18.25 -10.45 14.45
N PHE A 357 -18.95 -11.43 13.92
CA PHE A 357 -20.17 -11.97 14.51
C PHE A 357 -20.03 -13.47 14.89
N LEU A 358 -18.95 -14.10 14.40
CA LEU A 358 -18.55 -15.45 14.81
C LEU A 358 -17.21 -15.36 15.55
N ASN A 359 -17.13 -15.98 16.75
CA ASN A 359 -15.96 -15.91 17.63
C ASN A 359 -15.54 -14.45 17.92
N THR A 360 -16.38 -13.75 18.65
CA THR A 360 -16.24 -12.32 18.97
C THR A 360 -15.39 -12.05 20.20
N GLU A 361 -14.78 -13.08 20.78
CA GLU A 361 -13.97 -13.00 22.00
C GLU A 361 -12.46 -12.98 21.68
N GLY A 362 -11.68 -12.56 22.65
CA GLY A 362 -10.23 -12.54 22.56
C GLY A 362 -9.73 -11.66 21.40
N GLU A 363 -8.85 -12.18 20.57
CA GLU A 363 -8.25 -11.44 19.46
C GLU A 363 -9.20 -11.09 18.31
N PHE A 364 -10.35 -11.74 18.24
CA PHE A 364 -11.40 -11.44 17.27
C PHE A 364 -12.46 -10.47 17.80
N GLY A 365 -12.33 -10.06 19.07
CA GLY A 365 -13.19 -9.06 19.68
C GLY A 365 -12.98 -7.66 19.14
N GLY A 366 -13.96 -6.78 19.38
CA GLY A 366 -13.90 -5.39 18.98
C GLY A 366 -14.21 -5.15 17.50
N MET A 367 -13.76 -4.00 16.99
CA MET A 367 -13.86 -3.62 15.58
C MET A 367 -12.58 -4.03 14.86
N TYR A 368 -12.69 -4.32 13.57
CA TYR A 368 -11.53 -4.48 12.70
C TYR A 368 -11.59 -3.51 11.53
N GLU A 369 -10.40 -3.10 11.09
CA GLU A 369 -10.23 -2.23 9.95
C GLU A 369 -9.40 -2.96 8.89
N VAL A 370 -9.68 -2.65 7.63
CA VAL A 370 -8.93 -3.13 6.47
C VAL A 370 -8.53 -1.93 5.62
N LEU A 371 -7.26 -1.85 5.32
CA LEU A 371 -6.72 -0.98 4.29
C LEU A 371 -6.09 -1.84 3.21
N ALA A 372 -6.51 -1.69 1.97
CA ALA A 372 -5.98 -2.51 0.89
C ALA A 372 -5.79 -1.73 -0.40
N LEU A 373 -4.68 -2.00 -1.08
CA LEU A 373 -4.44 -1.65 -2.46
C LEU A 373 -4.90 -2.82 -3.33
N LYS A 374 -5.78 -2.54 -4.29
CA LYS A 374 -6.18 -3.45 -5.36
C LYS A 374 -5.53 -3.01 -6.66
N ILE A 375 -4.84 -3.91 -7.34
CA ILE A 375 -4.18 -3.66 -8.63
C ILE A 375 -4.92 -4.49 -9.68
N ASN A 376 -5.57 -3.84 -10.63
CA ASN A 376 -6.32 -4.51 -11.69
C ASN A 376 -5.34 -5.12 -12.70
N ILE A 377 -5.25 -6.46 -12.77
CA ILE A 377 -4.47 -7.21 -13.78
C ILE A 377 -5.25 -7.26 -15.08
N THR A 378 -6.53 -7.58 -14.97
CA THR A 378 -7.48 -7.56 -16.06
C THR A 378 -8.77 -6.84 -15.61
N GLN A 379 -9.76 -6.76 -16.47
CA GLN A 379 -11.08 -6.24 -16.07
C GLN A 379 -11.73 -7.07 -14.95
N ARG A 380 -11.34 -8.35 -14.79
CA ARG A 380 -11.95 -9.28 -13.84
C ARG A 380 -11.01 -9.76 -12.74
N SER A 381 -9.71 -9.78 -12.96
CA SER A 381 -8.74 -10.25 -12.00
C SER A 381 -7.95 -9.09 -11.38
N LEU A 382 -7.65 -9.21 -10.11
CA LEU A 382 -6.91 -8.20 -9.36
C LEU A 382 -5.93 -8.84 -8.36
N LEU A 383 -4.83 -8.14 -8.10
CA LEU A 383 -4.00 -8.37 -6.93
C LEU A 383 -4.55 -7.58 -5.75
N HIS A 384 -4.41 -8.15 -4.57
CA HIS A 384 -4.81 -7.55 -3.31
C HIS A 384 -3.63 -7.51 -2.35
N ILE A 385 -3.26 -6.30 -1.93
CA ILE A 385 -2.21 -6.06 -0.94
C ILE A 385 -2.87 -5.27 0.18
N GLY A 386 -3.25 -5.97 1.23
CA GLY A 386 -4.00 -5.38 2.33
C GLY A 386 -3.36 -5.59 3.69
N TYR A 387 -3.87 -4.87 4.65
CA TYR A 387 -3.50 -4.97 6.05
C TYR A 387 -4.74 -4.87 6.94
N SER A 388 -4.81 -5.74 7.96
CA SER A 388 -5.87 -5.71 8.96
C SER A 388 -5.37 -5.12 10.26
N LEU A 389 -6.16 -4.23 10.85
CA LEU A 389 -5.99 -3.65 12.18
C LEU A 389 -7.13 -4.10 13.08
N ASN A 390 -6.99 -3.89 14.37
CA ASN A 390 -8.05 -4.05 15.36
C ASN A 390 -8.14 -2.80 16.24
N ASN A 391 -9.36 -2.23 16.37
CA ASN A 391 -9.62 -1.03 17.16
C ASN A 391 -8.70 0.15 16.78
N PHE A 392 -8.37 0.32 15.48
CA PHE A 392 -7.55 1.39 14.89
C PHE A 392 -6.10 1.48 15.37
N HIS A 393 -5.62 0.59 16.23
CA HIS A 393 -4.28 0.69 16.79
C HIS A 393 -3.51 -0.63 16.86
N THR A 394 -4.18 -1.77 16.92
CA THR A 394 -3.50 -3.05 17.05
C THR A 394 -3.28 -3.69 15.68
N PRO A 395 -2.00 -3.76 15.22
CA PRO A 395 -1.67 -4.43 13.97
C PRO A 395 -1.98 -5.93 14.04
N LYS A 396 -2.68 -6.48 13.04
CA LYS A 396 -2.98 -7.91 12.97
C LYS A 396 -2.10 -8.65 11.99
N HIS A 397 -2.44 -8.57 10.70
CA HIS A 397 -1.73 -9.35 9.69
C HIS A 397 -1.85 -8.73 8.30
N LEU A 398 -0.91 -9.09 7.44
CA LEU A 398 -0.97 -8.83 6.01
C LEU A 398 -2.09 -9.64 5.36
N MET A 399 -2.61 -9.11 4.26
CA MET A 399 -3.62 -9.75 3.41
C MET A 399 -3.12 -9.72 1.97
N LEU A 400 -2.22 -10.65 1.62
CA LEU A 400 -1.63 -10.75 0.28
C LEU A 400 -2.43 -11.77 -0.52
N GLY A 401 -3.02 -11.35 -1.64
CA GLY A 401 -3.94 -12.24 -2.32
C GLY A 401 -4.29 -11.85 -3.74
N VAL A 402 -5.21 -12.63 -4.28
CA VAL A 402 -5.79 -12.42 -5.60
C VAL A 402 -7.30 -12.34 -5.49
N GLY A 403 -7.90 -11.56 -6.38
CA GLY A 403 -9.35 -11.42 -6.41
C GLY A 403 -9.91 -11.59 -7.79
N TRP A 404 -11.20 -11.96 -7.81
CA TRP A 404 -11.97 -12.09 -9.03
C TRP A 404 -13.24 -11.23 -8.95
N ARG A 405 -13.49 -10.46 -10.00
CA ARG A 405 -14.64 -9.54 -10.12
C ARG A 405 -15.73 -10.14 -10.98
N PHE A 406 -16.95 -10.17 -10.43
CA PHE A 406 -18.16 -10.59 -11.09
C PHE A 406 -19.11 -9.41 -11.28
N GLY A 407 -20.14 -9.60 -12.09
CA GLY A 407 -21.17 -8.61 -12.35
C GLY A 407 -20.94 -7.83 -13.65
N LYS A 408 -21.76 -6.82 -13.86
CA LYS A 408 -21.71 -6.00 -15.08
C LYS A 408 -20.51 -5.04 -14.99
N ILE A 409 -19.43 -5.37 -15.69
CA ILE A 409 -18.29 -4.49 -15.82
C ILE A 409 -18.64 -3.48 -16.92
N SER A 410 -18.69 -2.19 -16.57
CA SER A 410 -18.92 -1.15 -17.57
C SER A 410 -17.69 -1.07 -18.48
N THR A 411 -17.82 -1.60 -19.67
CA THR A 411 -16.83 -1.48 -20.74
C THR A 411 -17.01 -0.12 -21.40
N ASN A 412 -16.63 0.98 -20.73
CA ASN A 412 -16.58 2.28 -21.39
C ASN A 412 -15.40 2.41 -22.38
N HIS A 413 -14.75 1.29 -22.75
CA HIS A 413 -13.60 1.26 -23.67
C HIS A 413 -13.91 0.71 -25.08
N SER A 414 -15.16 0.48 -25.43
CA SER A 414 -15.45 0.02 -26.79
C SER A 414 -16.56 0.81 -27.45
N LYS A 415 -16.29 2.02 -27.83
CA LYS A 415 -16.90 2.71 -28.97
C LYS A 415 -16.19 4.05 -29.16
N ARG A 416 -15.01 4.00 -29.76
CA ARG A 416 -14.51 4.98 -30.74
C ARG A 416 -13.31 4.40 -31.46
#